data_01a21a84c1ff32d53dbe1fddccb1663a
#
_entry.id   01a21a84c1ff32d53dbe1fddccb1663a
#
_cell.length_a   1.000
_cell.length_b   1.000
_cell.length_c   1.000
_cell.angle_alpha   90.00
_cell.angle_beta   90.00
_cell.angle_gamma   90.00
#
_symmetry.space_group_name_H-M   'P 1'
#
loop_
_entity.id
_entity.type
_entity.pdbx_description
1 polymer ?
#
loop_
_entity_poly.entity_id
_entity_poly.type
_entity_poly.pdbx_seq_one_letter_code
_entity_poly.pdbx_strand_id
1 'polypeptide(L)'
;MDRKDIIRRLYWYLPVLALVGAIALLPCCRGCRRNKPAMDPAVAAAYAAIPAPEKMRLLPAWTTVTNAIVVKKTVLSRDGSAAARLLAPGAVELPCAFSRVRTERACWDVAVAGDFKDKHGLAFDFWCGDVTQFTGFSVYFKSGAGWYQAPFSPMEERRWHRIVISRARAKGTEGSPTGWHAVSAVRICGWRGGTNDTQLGVANLAYAEPPPARTPEQIAATNRADREWAARQTSKKGEWRGFWCHNYRGLSGGKTWDDTVRLLKENGFNAVLPNLAWAGTAFYPSDVLPVAPVVAKIGDQLAACLSACRKYGVECHVWNICWNLGHHATKAQMAALSAAGRTQVRYDGTARPGWLCPSHPDNLALEIRSFLELARRGVDGVHFDYIRYPDESHCFCAGCRTRFEAQYGLALTNWPAQVRQDPAVKAKWREFRITNITALVKGVATRIHKDMPGVKVSAAVFQNPETNPGAIGQDWADWCRAGYLDFVCPMDYNYDSPVAFKGVVFAQKRTLAGVGAKTLLRPGIGLNCWPDRSRDIRMAVGEILAVREAGLDGFCFFDLGARAEAVLPVLHTGPTR
;
A
#
# COMPACT_ATOMS: atom_id res chain seq x y z
N MET A 1 -23.57 -7.66 10.87
CA MET A 1 -23.14 -7.04 9.60
C MET A 1 -23.01 -8.16 8.59
N ASP A 2 -23.77 -8.13 7.50
CA ASP A 2 -23.91 -9.19 6.52
C ASP A 2 -22.61 -9.36 5.72
N ARG A 3 -22.29 -10.62 5.37
CA ARG A 3 -21.12 -11.01 4.56
C ARG A 3 -21.05 -10.24 3.22
N LYS A 4 -22.17 -9.76 2.73
CA LYS A 4 -22.31 -8.95 1.51
C LYS A 4 -21.77 -7.52 1.66
N ASP A 5 -21.81 -6.94 2.87
CA ASP A 5 -21.29 -5.60 3.13
C ASP A 5 -19.75 -5.56 3.23
N ILE A 6 -19.13 -6.64 3.69
CA ILE A 6 -17.67 -6.78 3.74
C ILE A 6 -17.11 -6.95 2.31
N ILE A 7 -17.78 -7.72 1.48
CA ILE A 7 -17.38 -7.92 0.07
C ILE A 7 -17.56 -6.62 -0.73
N ARG A 8 -18.62 -5.83 -0.49
CA ARG A 8 -18.81 -4.52 -1.11
C ARG A 8 -17.72 -3.51 -0.70
N ARG A 9 -17.26 -3.53 0.54
CA ARG A 9 -16.17 -2.66 1.02
C ARG A 9 -14.81 -3.04 0.44
N LEU A 10 -14.52 -4.32 0.24
CA LEU A 10 -13.29 -4.81 -0.38
C LEU A 10 -13.20 -4.51 -1.89
N TYR A 11 -14.32 -4.43 -2.61
CA TYR A 11 -14.33 -4.08 -4.04
C TYR A 11 -13.84 -2.67 -4.36
N TRP A 12 -13.81 -1.76 -3.38
CA TRP A 12 -13.35 -0.38 -3.56
C TRP A 12 -11.82 -0.22 -3.45
N TYR A 13 -11.11 -1.23 -2.96
CA TYR A 13 -9.64 -1.20 -2.80
C TYR A 13 -8.88 -2.08 -3.82
N LEU A 14 -9.58 -2.82 -4.68
CA LEU A 14 -9.01 -3.84 -5.57
C LEU A 14 -8.48 -3.41 -6.96
N PRO A 15 -8.56 -2.16 -7.46
CA PRO A 15 -8.02 -1.88 -8.81
C PRO A 15 -6.51 -1.63 -8.89
N VAL A 16 -5.76 -1.62 -7.79
CA VAL A 16 -4.35 -1.16 -7.83
C VAL A 16 -3.33 -2.26 -8.12
N LEU A 17 -3.70 -3.53 -8.04
CA LEU A 17 -2.79 -4.65 -8.34
C LEU A 17 -2.66 -5.02 -9.82
N ALA A 18 -3.35 -4.33 -10.72
CA ALA A 18 -3.41 -4.71 -12.14
C ALA A 18 -2.53 -3.88 -13.10
N LEU A 19 -1.69 -2.95 -12.62
CA LEU A 19 -0.99 -2.01 -13.50
C LEU A 19 0.52 -1.87 -13.27
N VAL A 20 1.25 -2.97 -13.35
CA VAL A 20 2.72 -2.95 -13.54
C VAL A 20 3.11 -3.68 -14.85
N GLY A 21 2.24 -3.72 -15.83
CA GLY A 21 2.42 -4.53 -17.04
C GLY A 21 2.47 -3.81 -18.39
N ALA A 22 2.64 -2.49 -18.46
CA ALA A 22 2.58 -1.78 -19.75
C ALA A 22 3.81 -0.93 -20.07
N ILE A 23 5.00 -1.53 -20.10
CA ILE A 23 6.15 -0.97 -20.85
C ILE A 23 6.81 -2.14 -21.56
N ALA A 24 6.58 -2.27 -22.84
CA ALA A 24 7.36 -2.84 -23.93
C ALA A 24 6.50 -3.67 -24.90
N LEU A 25 5.77 -3.00 -25.76
CA LEU A 25 5.39 -3.56 -27.06
C LEU A 25 6.05 -2.69 -28.14
N LEU A 26 7.31 -3.00 -28.42
CA LEU A 26 7.88 -2.78 -29.75
C LEU A 26 7.80 -4.09 -30.52
N PRO A 27 7.42 -4.09 -31.81
CA PRO A 27 7.30 -5.29 -32.60
C PRO A 27 8.65 -5.97 -32.73
N CYS A 28 8.74 -7.20 -32.30
CA CYS A 28 9.93 -8.03 -32.43
C CYS A 28 10.11 -8.44 -33.90
N CYS A 29 11.02 -7.81 -34.62
CA CYS A 29 11.49 -8.30 -35.90
C CYS A 29 11.99 -9.75 -35.76
N ARG A 30 11.38 -10.67 -36.51
CA ARG A 30 11.88 -12.03 -36.68
C ARG A 30 13.28 -11.93 -37.34
N GLY A 31 14.33 -12.31 -36.59
CA GLY A 31 15.62 -12.50 -37.19
C GLY A 31 16.88 -12.17 -36.40
N CYS A 32 16.82 -11.51 -35.27
CA CYS A 32 18.03 -11.25 -34.47
C CYS A 32 18.12 -12.19 -33.26
N ARG A 33 18.82 -13.31 -33.39
CA ARG A 33 19.50 -13.94 -32.25
C ARG A 33 20.57 -12.95 -31.76
N ARG A 34 20.20 -11.95 -30.97
CA ARG A 34 21.19 -11.18 -30.23
C ARG A 34 21.74 -12.11 -29.15
N ASN A 35 22.99 -12.51 -29.29
CA ASN A 35 23.80 -13.02 -28.18
C ASN A 35 23.63 -11.97 -27.06
N LYS A 36 23.05 -12.37 -25.92
CA LYS A 36 23.05 -11.51 -24.74
C LYS A 36 24.52 -11.19 -24.46
N PRO A 37 24.89 -9.92 -24.26
CA PRO A 37 26.24 -9.59 -23.87
C PRO A 37 26.58 -10.42 -22.63
N ALA A 38 27.78 -11.04 -22.66
CA ALA A 38 28.30 -11.70 -21.47
C ALA A 38 28.32 -10.68 -20.32
N MET A 39 27.98 -11.13 -19.12
CA MET A 39 28.04 -10.28 -17.93
C MET A 39 29.46 -9.74 -17.80
N ASP A 40 29.57 -8.42 -17.50
CA ASP A 40 30.86 -7.78 -17.22
C ASP A 40 31.60 -8.60 -16.14
N PRO A 41 32.85 -9.06 -16.43
CA PRO A 41 33.63 -9.85 -15.48
C PRO A 41 33.79 -9.19 -14.09
N ALA A 42 33.89 -7.86 -14.04
CA ALA A 42 33.97 -7.11 -12.79
C ALA A 42 32.65 -7.19 -12.00
N VAL A 43 31.51 -7.16 -12.68
CA VAL A 43 30.20 -7.37 -12.08
C VAL A 43 30.09 -8.81 -11.59
N ALA A 44 30.51 -9.81 -12.39
CA ALA A 44 30.50 -11.22 -11.97
C ALA A 44 31.37 -11.48 -10.74
N ALA A 45 32.59 -10.92 -10.70
CA ALA A 45 33.48 -11.00 -9.54
C ALA A 45 32.88 -10.36 -8.28
N ALA A 46 32.19 -9.26 -8.45
CA ALA A 46 31.54 -8.56 -7.36
C ALA A 46 30.38 -9.35 -6.73
N TYR A 47 29.64 -10.09 -7.54
CA TYR A 47 28.62 -11.02 -7.03
C TYR A 47 29.23 -12.24 -6.33
N ALA A 48 30.34 -12.75 -6.88
CA ALA A 48 31.07 -13.84 -6.26
C ALA A 48 31.63 -13.47 -4.87
N ALA A 49 31.86 -12.18 -4.62
CA ALA A 49 32.38 -11.66 -3.36
C ALA A 49 31.32 -11.49 -2.25
N ILE A 50 30.03 -11.65 -2.53
CA ILE A 50 28.99 -11.62 -1.49
C ILE A 50 29.01 -12.96 -0.74
N PRO A 51 29.48 -13.03 0.53
CA PRO A 51 29.57 -14.30 1.25
C PRO A 51 28.17 -14.84 1.61
N ALA A 52 27.98 -16.15 1.48
CA ALA A 52 26.80 -16.80 2.04
C ALA A 52 26.88 -16.73 3.57
N PRO A 53 25.87 -16.18 4.27
CA PRO A 53 25.84 -16.20 5.72
C PRO A 53 25.90 -17.62 6.27
N GLU A 54 26.65 -17.82 7.33
CA GLU A 54 26.78 -19.13 7.98
C GLU A 54 25.40 -19.74 8.33
N LYS A 55 24.48 -18.91 8.84
CA LYS A 55 23.09 -19.34 9.16
C LYS A 55 22.29 -19.81 7.95
N MET A 56 22.60 -19.33 6.72
CA MET A 56 21.95 -19.81 5.51
C MET A 56 22.41 -21.23 5.15
N ARG A 57 23.66 -21.58 5.49
CA ARG A 57 24.23 -22.91 5.25
C ARG A 57 23.70 -23.95 6.25
N LEU A 58 23.16 -23.53 7.39
CA LEU A 58 22.45 -24.37 8.33
C LEU A 58 21.04 -24.67 7.79
N LEU A 59 21.03 -25.52 6.75
CA LEU A 59 19.77 -25.98 6.17
C LEU A 59 18.96 -26.71 7.25
N PRO A 60 17.65 -26.52 7.35
CA PRO A 60 16.80 -27.33 8.22
C PRO A 60 17.04 -28.81 7.90
N ALA A 61 17.02 -29.68 8.92
CA ALA A 61 17.01 -31.13 8.72
C ALA A 61 15.71 -31.49 7.97
N TRP A 62 15.80 -31.58 6.66
CA TRP A 62 14.65 -31.81 5.81
C TRP A 62 14.37 -33.29 5.72
N THR A 63 13.25 -33.67 6.26
CA THR A 63 12.61 -34.91 5.87
C THR A 63 12.39 -34.92 4.37
N THR A 64 12.51 -36.07 3.76
CA THR A 64 12.33 -36.29 2.30
C THR A 64 11.15 -35.48 1.80
N VAL A 65 11.39 -34.56 0.84
CA VAL A 65 10.34 -33.74 0.25
C VAL A 65 9.47 -34.66 -0.61
N THR A 66 8.30 -34.98 -0.10
CA THR A 66 7.27 -35.66 -0.90
C THR A 66 6.73 -34.70 -1.96
N ASN A 67 6.38 -35.22 -3.15
CA ASN A 67 5.85 -34.42 -4.25
C ASN A 67 6.84 -33.38 -4.84
N ALA A 68 8.13 -33.64 -4.82
CA ALA A 68 9.15 -32.77 -5.43
C ALA A 68 8.85 -32.51 -6.92
N ILE A 69 9.08 -31.28 -7.35
CA ILE A 69 8.93 -30.88 -8.75
C ILE A 69 10.24 -31.19 -9.47
N VAL A 70 10.15 -31.81 -10.66
CA VAL A 70 11.32 -32.08 -11.48
C VAL A 70 11.89 -30.76 -12.02
N VAL A 71 13.09 -30.41 -11.57
CA VAL A 71 13.84 -29.26 -12.06
C VAL A 71 14.66 -29.69 -13.28
N LYS A 72 14.38 -29.09 -14.45
CA LYS A 72 15.05 -29.43 -15.72
C LYS A 72 16.38 -28.72 -15.91
N LYS A 73 16.56 -27.52 -15.34
CA LYS A 73 17.77 -26.72 -15.44
C LYS A 73 18.01 -25.97 -14.14
N THR A 74 19.27 -25.67 -13.87
CA THR A 74 19.68 -24.79 -12.78
C THR A 74 19.02 -23.42 -12.87
N VAL A 75 18.89 -22.76 -11.72
CA VAL A 75 18.36 -21.41 -11.61
C VAL A 75 19.24 -20.45 -12.40
N LEU A 76 18.64 -19.68 -13.29
CA LEU A 76 19.29 -18.66 -14.11
C LEU A 76 18.79 -17.27 -13.67
N SER A 77 19.69 -16.32 -13.50
CA SER A 77 19.30 -14.92 -13.36
C SER A 77 18.74 -14.40 -14.67
N ARG A 78 17.58 -13.73 -14.60
CA ARG A 78 16.95 -13.11 -15.79
C ARG A 78 17.58 -11.76 -16.14
N ASP A 79 18.00 -11.01 -15.14
CA ASP A 79 18.58 -9.67 -15.31
C ASP A 79 20.09 -9.68 -15.61
N GLY A 80 20.70 -10.86 -15.69
CA GLY A 80 22.13 -11.03 -15.88
C GLY A 80 22.96 -10.72 -14.65
N SER A 81 22.33 -10.54 -13.49
CA SER A 81 22.97 -9.98 -12.31
C SER A 81 23.83 -10.96 -11.52
N ALA A 82 23.61 -12.26 -11.55
CA ALA A 82 24.56 -13.27 -11.06
C ALA A 82 24.07 -14.70 -11.27
N ALA A 83 25.01 -15.63 -11.28
CA ALA A 83 24.69 -17.05 -11.18
C ALA A 83 24.24 -17.39 -9.74
N ALA A 84 23.17 -18.16 -9.62
CA ALA A 84 22.82 -18.79 -8.36
C ALA A 84 23.96 -19.69 -7.88
N ARG A 85 24.22 -19.70 -6.57
CA ARG A 85 25.22 -20.59 -5.99
C ARG A 85 24.52 -21.80 -5.35
N LEU A 86 25.03 -22.98 -5.65
CA LEU A 86 24.54 -24.21 -5.02
C LEU A 86 24.97 -24.24 -3.55
N LEU A 87 24.00 -24.36 -2.65
CA LEU A 87 24.25 -24.54 -1.21
C LEU A 87 24.29 -26.04 -0.83
N ALA A 88 23.37 -26.81 -1.41
CA ALA A 88 23.24 -28.25 -1.27
C ALA A 88 22.35 -28.78 -2.40
N PRO A 89 22.23 -30.10 -2.62
CA PRO A 89 21.26 -30.65 -3.56
C PRO A 89 19.85 -30.10 -3.29
N GLY A 90 19.25 -29.44 -4.28
CA GLY A 90 17.92 -28.82 -4.17
C GLY A 90 17.86 -27.49 -3.43
N ALA A 91 18.98 -26.90 -3.01
CA ALA A 91 19.06 -25.62 -2.33
C ALA A 91 20.05 -24.67 -3.02
N VAL A 92 19.63 -23.42 -3.27
CA VAL A 92 20.42 -22.40 -3.94
C VAL A 92 20.40 -21.09 -3.18
N GLU A 93 21.52 -20.38 -3.24
CA GLU A 93 21.65 -19.00 -2.85
C GLU A 93 21.49 -18.10 -4.07
N LEU A 94 20.76 -17.02 -3.92
CA LEU A 94 20.42 -16.04 -4.94
C LEU A 94 20.94 -14.66 -4.49
N PRO A 95 22.19 -14.27 -4.86
CA PRO A 95 22.74 -12.97 -4.48
C PRO A 95 22.03 -11.83 -5.18
N CYS A 96 21.79 -10.73 -4.45
CA CYS A 96 21.14 -9.51 -4.89
C CYS A 96 22.12 -8.35 -4.78
N ALA A 97 22.78 -7.98 -5.87
CA ALA A 97 23.81 -6.93 -5.88
C ALA A 97 23.21 -5.55 -6.15
N PHE A 98 22.35 -5.10 -5.27
CA PHE A 98 21.65 -3.83 -5.43
C PHE A 98 22.56 -2.59 -5.31
N SER A 99 23.76 -2.71 -4.75
CA SER A 99 24.74 -1.61 -4.72
C SER A 99 25.32 -1.30 -6.09
N ARG A 100 25.27 -2.25 -7.04
CA ARG A 100 26.00 -2.19 -8.31
C ARG A 100 25.10 -2.26 -9.54
N VAL A 101 23.93 -2.88 -9.42
CA VAL A 101 23.00 -3.07 -10.53
C VAL A 101 21.74 -2.26 -10.29
N ARG A 102 21.42 -1.36 -11.23
CA ARG A 102 20.14 -0.66 -11.24
C ARG A 102 19.08 -1.57 -11.87
N THR A 103 18.36 -2.31 -11.04
CA THR A 103 17.23 -3.14 -11.44
C THR A 103 16.05 -2.87 -10.53
N GLU A 104 14.84 -2.93 -11.05
CA GLU A 104 13.61 -2.82 -10.24
C GLU A 104 13.39 -4.06 -9.38
N ARG A 105 13.91 -5.20 -9.82
CA ARG A 105 13.75 -6.49 -9.15
C ARG A 105 14.88 -7.44 -9.49
N ALA A 106 15.27 -8.26 -8.55
CA ALA A 106 16.11 -9.41 -8.78
C ALA A 106 15.24 -10.64 -9.06
N CYS A 107 15.47 -11.32 -10.18
CA CYS A 107 14.66 -12.44 -10.65
C CYS A 107 15.49 -13.65 -11.04
N TRP A 108 15.03 -14.85 -10.64
CA TRP A 108 15.64 -16.13 -11.01
C TRP A 108 14.59 -17.08 -11.56
N ASP A 109 14.90 -17.68 -12.70
CA ASP A 109 14.03 -18.61 -13.39
C ASP A 109 14.54 -20.04 -13.21
N VAL A 110 13.69 -20.93 -12.74
CA VAL A 110 13.91 -22.37 -12.67
C VAL A 110 13.06 -23.03 -13.72
N ALA A 111 13.69 -23.70 -14.69
CA ALA A 111 12.95 -24.49 -15.66
C ALA A 111 12.42 -25.77 -15.00
N VAL A 112 11.13 -25.99 -15.10
CA VAL A 112 10.44 -27.13 -14.49
C VAL A 112 9.60 -27.89 -15.51
N ALA A 113 9.16 -29.10 -15.16
CA ALA A 113 8.05 -29.79 -15.81
C ALA A 113 6.96 -29.94 -14.76
N GLY A 114 6.00 -29.00 -14.76
CA GLY A 114 5.00 -28.93 -13.71
C GLY A 114 3.57 -29.04 -14.26
N ASP A 115 2.79 -29.99 -13.76
CA ASP A 115 1.33 -30.04 -13.91
C ASP A 115 0.69 -29.66 -12.58
N PHE A 116 0.13 -28.44 -12.55
CA PHE A 116 -0.55 -27.88 -11.38
C PHE A 116 -2.07 -27.95 -11.49
N LYS A 117 -2.63 -28.60 -12.52
CA LYS A 117 -4.07 -28.60 -12.80
C LYS A 117 -4.89 -29.02 -11.58
N ASP A 118 -4.49 -30.12 -10.93
CA ASP A 118 -5.19 -30.69 -9.77
C ASP A 118 -4.41 -30.53 -8.47
N LYS A 119 -3.41 -29.63 -8.44
CA LYS A 119 -2.60 -29.34 -7.26
C LYS A 119 -3.09 -28.10 -6.54
N HIS A 120 -2.90 -28.04 -5.23
CA HIS A 120 -3.19 -26.83 -4.46
C HIS A 120 -2.34 -25.65 -4.92
N GLY A 121 -1.06 -25.88 -5.21
CA GLY A 121 -0.14 -24.87 -5.70
C GLY A 121 1.32 -25.28 -5.56
N LEU A 122 2.18 -24.31 -5.23
CA LEU A 122 3.63 -24.49 -5.06
C LEU A 122 4.01 -24.35 -3.58
N ALA A 123 4.91 -25.22 -3.13
CA ALA A 123 5.61 -25.05 -1.86
C ALA A 123 7.12 -25.01 -2.09
N PHE A 124 7.82 -24.17 -1.33
CA PHE A 124 9.28 -24.07 -1.33
C PHE A 124 9.77 -23.50 0.00
N ASP A 125 11.02 -23.76 0.34
CA ASP A 125 11.64 -23.13 1.49
C ASP A 125 12.36 -21.87 1.04
N PHE A 126 12.18 -20.80 1.78
CA PHE A 126 12.68 -19.46 1.45
C PHE A 126 13.45 -18.86 2.62
N TRP A 127 14.55 -18.20 2.29
CA TRP A 127 15.39 -17.46 3.22
C TRP A 127 15.64 -16.07 2.69
N CYS A 128 15.55 -15.03 3.55
CA CYS A 128 15.85 -13.65 3.21
C CYS A 128 16.89 -13.09 4.17
N GLY A 129 17.95 -12.48 3.63
CA GLY A 129 19.05 -11.92 4.42
C GLY A 129 18.70 -10.62 5.11
N ASP A 130 18.34 -9.62 4.31
CA ASP A 130 17.95 -8.29 4.77
C ASP A 130 16.69 -7.87 4.01
N VAL A 131 15.55 -7.96 4.67
CA VAL A 131 14.25 -7.61 4.07
C VAL A 131 14.14 -6.12 3.78
N THR A 132 14.90 -5.27 4.47
CA THR A 132 14.86 -3.82 4.24
C THR A 132 15.33 -3.42 2.84
N GLN A 133 16.00 -4.33 2.12
CA GLN A 133 16.42 -4.13 0.74
C GLN A 133 15.30 -4.46 -0.28
N PHE A 134 14.14 -4.91 0.18
CA PHE A 134 13.02 -5.30 -0.67
C PHE A 134 11.74 -4.53 -0.30
N THR A 135 10.87 -4.33 -1.28
CA THR A 135 9.48 -3.86 -1.08
C THR A 135 8.48 -5.02 -1.15
N GLY A 136 8.90 -6.21 -1.51
CA GLY A 136 8.06 -7.41 -1.58
C GLY A 136 8.70 -8.53 -2.37
N PHE A 137 8.02 -9.67 -2.39
CA PHE A 137 8.43 -10.86 -3.12
C PHE A 137 7.28 -11.40 -3.97
N SER A 138 7.61 -12.01 -5.09
CA SER A 138 6.64 -12.64 -5.98
C SER A 138 7.15 -13.93 -6.55
N VAL A 139 6.26 -14.88 -6.72
CA VAL A 139 6.50 -16.08 -7.51
C VAL A 139 5.66 -16.03 -8.78
N TYR A 140 6.27 -16.44 -9.90
CA TYR A 140 5.59 -16.50 -11.18
C TYR A 140 5.66 -17.92 -11.74
N PHE A 141 4.63 -18.29 -12.49
CA PHE A 141 4.51 -19.59 -13.16
C PHE A 141 4.35 -19.35 -14.65
N LYS A 142 5.30 -19.79 -15.46
CA LYS A 142 5.24 -19.68 -16.91
C LYS A 142 4.36 -20.78 -17.49
N SER A 143 3.31 -20.38 -18.22
CA SER A 143 2.41 -21.29 -18.91
C SER A 143 2.16 -20.76 -20.33
N GLY A 144 2.60 -21.50 -21.35
CA GLY A 144 2.53 -21.05 -22.73
C GLY A 144 3.22 -19.70 -22.96
N ALA A 145 2.50 -18.74 -23.54
CA ALA A 145 2.99 -17.38 -23.83
C ALA A 145 2.85 -16.41 -22.66
N GLY A 146 2.31 -16.83 -21.51
CA GLY A 146 2.02 -15.96 -20.39
C GLY A 146 2.55 -16.44 -19.05
N TRP A 147 2.26 -15.66 -18.02
CA TRP A 147 2.65 -15.89 -16.64
C TRP A 147 1.50 -15.68 -15.68
N TYR A 148 1.38 -16.57 -14.69
CA TYR A 148 0.61 -16.31 -13.46
C TYR A 148 1.57 -15.76 -12.41
N GLN A 149 1.09 -14.86 -11.55
CA GLN A 149 1.85 -14.26 -10.45
C GLN A 149 1.09 -14.38 -9.13
N ALA A 150 1.82 -14.68 -8.06
CA ALA A 150 1.34 -14.54 -6.69
C ALA A 150 2.39 -13.83 -5.82
N PRO A 151 2.00 -12.90 -4.95
CA PRO A 151 2.88 -12.36 -3.93
C PRO A 151 3.08 -13.38 -2.81
N PHE A 152 4.22 -13.27 -2.11
CA PHE A 152 4.49 -14.01 -0.87
C PHE A 152 5.39 -13.20 0.06
N SER A 153 5.49 -13.62 1.32
CA SER A 153 6.36 -12.98 2.31
C SER A 153 6.92 -13.99 3.29
N PRO A 154 8.21 -13.90 3.68
CA PRO A 154 8.73 -14.63 4.82
C PRO A 154 8.13 -14.08 6.11
N MET A 155 8.07 -14.90 7.16
CA MET A 155 7.61 -14.48 8.49
C MET A 155 8.72 -13.85 9.33
N GLU A 156 9.98 -14.21 9.09
CA GLU A 156 11.18 -13.72 9.79
C GLU A 156 12.34 -13.58 8.80
N GLU A 157 13.31 -12.73 9.13
CA GLU A 157 14.56 -12.58 8.40
C GLU A 157 15.60 -13.61 8.90
N ARG A 158 16.57 -13.91 8.05
CA ARG A 158 17.75 -14.75 8.36
C ARG A 158 17.38 -16.11 8.93
N ARG A 159 16.24 -16.65 8.44
CA ARG A 159 15.71 -17.94 8.80
C ARG A 159 15.01 -18.59 7.61
N TRP A 160 15.07 -19.91 7.53
CA TRP A 160 14.33 -20.67 6.52
C TRP A 160 12.86 -20.81 6.91
N HIS A 161 11.98 -20.56 5.96
CA HIS A 161 10.52 -20.69 6.12
C HIS A 161 9.92 -21.50 4.99
N ARG A 162 9.02 -22.38 5.32
CA ARG A 162 8.19 -23.03 4.30
C ARG A 162 7.15 -22.05 3.79
N ILE A 163 7.24 -21.71 2.51
CA ILE A 163 6.26 -20.89 1.79
C ILE A 163 5.31 -21.80 1.04
N VAL A 164 4.02 -21.53 1.13
CA VAL A 164 2.96 -22.24 0.39
C VAL A 164 2.16 -21.23 -0.40
N ILE A 165 2.17 -21.39 -1.70
CA ILE A 165 1.44 -20.53 -2.64
C ILE A 165 0.26 -21.31 -3.20
N SER A 166 -0.95 -20.93 -2.84
CA SER A 166 -2.14 -21.48 -3.45
C SER A 166 -2.28 -21.00 -4.91
N ARG A 167 -2.58 -21.91 -5.81
CA ARG A 167 -2.90 -21.58 -7.22
C ARG A 167 -4.04 -20.56 -7.34
N ALA A 168 -5.01 -20.62 -6.44
CA ALA A 168 -6.14 -19.67 -6.43
C ALA A 168 -5.73 -18.22 -6.14
N ARG A 169 -4.58 -18.00 -5.50
CA ARG A 169 -4.01 -16.65 -5.28
C ARG A 169 -3.27 -16.09 -6.50
N ALA A 170 -2.86 -16.96 -7.42
CA ALA A 170 -2.10 -16.54 -8.58
C ALA A 170 -3.03 -16.03 -9.70
N LYS A 171 -2.69 -14.87 -10.26
CA LYS A 171 -3.44 -14.21 -11.34
C LYS A 171 -2.61 -14.14 -12.60
N GLY A 172 -3.23 -14.18 -13.77
CA GLY A 172 -2.58 -13.89 -15.04
C GLY A 172 -2.15 -12.43 -15.09
N THR A 173 -0.85 -12.16 -15.30
CA THR A 173 -0.29 -10.81 -15.23
C THR A 173 0.49 -10.38 -16.45
N GLU A 174 1.10 -11.32 -17.17
CA GLU A 174 1.90 -11.03 -18.37
C GLU A 174 1.49 -12.01 -19.48
N GLY A 175 1.20 -11.48 -20.67
CA GLY A 175 0.81 -12.29 -21.82
C GLY A 175 -0.50 -13.06 -21.60
N SER A 176 -0.62 -14.21 -22.29
CA SER A 176 -1.80 -15.08 -22.21
C SER A 176 -1.38 -16.47 -21.71
N PRO A 177 -1.46 -16.73 -20.40
CA PRO A 177 -1.17 -18.06 -19.88
C PRO A 177 -2.22 -19.07 -20.35
N THR A 178 -1.78 -20.28 -20.70
CA THR A 178 -2.62 -21.31 -21.35
C THR A 178 -3.21 -22.32 -20.36
N GLY A 179 -3.07 -22.10 -19.06
CA GLY A 179 -3.60 -22.99 -18.02
C GLY A 179 -2.50 -23.60 -17.15
N TRP A 180 -2.88 -24.40 -16.18
CA TRP A 180 -2.02 -24.91 -15.13
C TRP A 180 -1.40 -26.29 -15.41
N HIS A 181 -1.78 -26.93 -16.52
CA HIS A 181 -1.36 -28.29 -16.90
C HIS A 181 0.08 -28.38 -17.45
N ALA A 182 0.65 -27.23 -17.87
CA ALA A 182 1.98 -27.20 -18.52
C ALA A 182 2.81 -25.99 -18.05
N VAL A 183 3.16 -25.98 -16.78
CA VAL A 183 4.06 -24.96 -16.23
C VAL A 183 5.51 -25.30 -16.59
N SER A 184 6.15 -24.45 -17.38
CA SER A 184 7.50 -24.68 -17.92
C SER A 184 8.61 -24.00 -17.12
N ALA A 185 8.28 -23.00 -16.29
CA ALA A 185 9.23 -22.37 -15.39
C ALA A 185 8.54 -21.79 -14.17
N VAL A 186 9.27 -21.76 -13.05
CA VAL A 186 8.96 -20.99 -11.86
C VAL A 186 9.98 -19.85 -11.75
N ARG A 187 9.51 -18.63 -11.50
CA ARG A 187 10.36 -17.46 -11.27
C ARG A 187 10.16 -16.98 -9.85
N ILE A 188 11.26 -16.79 -9.13
CA ILE A 188 11.26 -16.13 -7.82
C ILE A 188 11.79 -14.71 -8.01
N CYS A 189 11.09 -13.71 -7.47
CA CYS A 189 11.46 -12.31 -7.54
C CYS A 189 11.52 -11.67 -6.17
N GLY A 190 12.56 -10.87 -5.93
CA GLY A 190 12.62 -9.86 -4.87
C GLY A 190 12.55 -8.47 -5.49
N TRP A 191 11.52 -7.69 -5.16
CA TRP A 191 11.32 -6.33 -5.64
C TRP A 191 12.25 -5.38 -4.87
N ARG A 192 13.09 -4.64 -5.57
CA ARG A 192 14.09 -3.78 -4.96
C ARG A 192 13.43 -2.64 -4.17
N GLY A 193 13.90 -2.45 -2.94
CA GLY A 193 13.52 -1.34 -2.07
C GLY A 193 14.71 -0.58 -1.51
N GLY A 194 15.93 -1.14 -1.63
CA GLY A 194 17.16 -0.56 -1.12
C GLY A 194 18.31 -0.59 -2.11
N THR A 195 19.49 -0.20 -1.62
CA THR A 195 20.72 -0.07 -2.44
C THR A 195 21.86 -0.95 -1.95
N ASN A 196 21.69 -1.65 -0.82
CA ASN A 196 22.75 -2.50 -0.28
C ASN A 196 22.62 -3.92 -0.84
N ASP A 197 23.76 -4.60 -0.95
CA ASP A 197 23.80 -5.97 -1.36
C ASP A 197 23.19 -6.88 -0.28
N THR A 198 22.45 -7.89 -0.74
CA THR A 198 21.83 -8.90 0.13
C THR A 198 21.70 -10.22 -0.63
N GLN A 199 21.07 -11.22 -0.04
CA GLN A 199 20.84 -12.51 -0.68
C GLN A 199 19.51 -13.13 -0.26
N LEU A 200 18.98 -13.97 -1.16
CA LEU A 200 17.86 -14.85 -0.94
C LEU A 200 18.31 -16.30 -0.99
N GLY A 201 17.60 -17.19 -0.33
CA GLY A 201 17.77 -18.62 -0.45
C GLY A 201 16.46 -19.27 -0.88
N VAL A 202 16.55 -20.27 -1.76
CA VAL A 202 15.39 -21.06 -2.21
C VAL A 202 15.75 -22.53 -2.20
N ALA A 203 14.84 -23.35 -1.72
CA ALA A 203 15.06 -24.77 -1.70
C ALA A 203 13.76 -25.58 -1.77
N ASN A 204 13.88 -26.88 -2.07
CA ASN A 204 12.80 -27.86 -1.96
C ASN A 204 11.49 -27.46 -2.66
N LEU A 205 11.57 -27.13 -3.96
CA LEU A 205 10.37 -26.90 -4.76
C LEU A 205 9.53 -28.18 -4.82
N ALA A 206 8.27 -28.08 -4.43
CA ALA A 206 7.33 -29.18 -4.42
C ALA A 206 5.90 -28.71 -4.74
N TYR A 207 5.05 -29.65 -5.16
CA TYR A 207 3.63 -29.38 -5.20
C TYR A 207 3.11 -29.19 -3.78
N ALA A 208 2.35 -28.12 -3.57
CA ALA A 208 1.71 -27.88 -2.28
C ALA A 208 0.47 -28.74 -2.12
N GLU A 209 0.34 -29.29 -0.93
CA GLU A 209 -0.94 -29.82 -0.46
C GLU A 209 -1.72 -28.69 0.26
N PRO A 210 -3.07 -28.76 0.28
CA PRO A 210 -3.85 -27.85 1.08
C PRO A 210 -3.38 -27.92 2.54
N PRO A 211 -3.13 -26.77 3.19
CA PRO A 211 -2.79 -26.79 4.61
C PRO A 211 -3.94 -27.43 5.39
N PRO A 212 -3.65 -28.30 6.36
CA PRO A 212 -4.70 -28.89 7.18
C PRO A 212 -5.46 -27.76 7.91
N ALA A 213 -6.76 -27.92 8.03
CA ALA A 213 -7.57 -27.03 8.83
C ALA A 213 -7.08 -27.05 10.27
N ARG A 214 -6.82 -25.89 10.85
CA ARG A 214 -6.42 -25.80 12.26
C ARG A 214 -7.61 -26.11 13.14
N THR A 215 -7.39 -26.90 14.18
CA THR A 215 -8.43 -27.16 15.19
C THR A 215 -8.66 -25.91 16.06
N PRO A 216 -9.84 -25.78 16.70
CA PRO A 216 -10.09 -24.69 17.65
C PRO A 216 -9.03 -24.60 18.76
N GLU A 217 -8.53 -25.73 19.25
CA GLU A 217 -7.49 -25.81 20.28
C GLU A 217 -6.15 -25.26 19.76
N GLN A 218 -5.75 -25.56 18.53
CA GLN A 218 -4.54 -25.03 17.89
C GLN A 218 -4.65 -23.52 17.68
N ILE A 219 -5.82 -23.02 17.27
CA ILE A 219 -6.09 -21.59 17.13
C ILE A 219 -5.99 -20.91 18.52
N ALA A 220 -6.62 -21.47 19.53
CA ALA A 220 -6.59 -20.95 20.90
C ALA A 220 -5.17 -20.92 21.48
N ALA A 221 -4.38 -21.98 21.26
CA ALA A 221 -2.98 -22.05 21.68
C ALA A 221 -2.12 -20.98 21.00
N THR A 222 -2.30 -20.78 19.68
CA THR A 222 -1.61 -19.73 18.94
C THR A 222 -1.97 -18.34 19.48
N ASN A 223 -3.25 -18.08 19.68
CA ASN A 223 -3.73 -16.80 20.22
C ASN A 223 -3.18 -16.52 21.62
N ARG A 224 -3.09 -17.53 22.49
CA ARG A 224 -2.47 -17.40 23.81
C ARG A 224 -0.99 -17.05 23.70
N ALA A 225 -0.23 -17.78 22.90
CA ALA A 225 1.18 -17.51 22.68
C ALA A 225 1.44 -16.11 22.09
N ASP A 226 0.61 -15.66 21.16
CA ASP A 226 0.70 -14.30 20.58
C ASP A 226 0.38 -13.21 21.63
N ARG A 227 -0.58 -13.41 22.53
CA ARG A 227 -0.87 -12.51 23.66
C ARG A 227 0.28 -12.46 24.67
N GLU A 228 0.82 -13.61 25.06
CA GLU A 228 1.98 -13.69 25.96
C GLU A 228 3.22 -13.01 25.35
N TRP A 229 3.42 -13.18 24.04
CA TRP A 229 4.50 -12.49 23.34
C TRP A 229 4.26 -10.97 23.30
N ALA A 230 3.04 -10.51 23.05
CA ALA A 230 2.66 -9.10 23.08
C ALA A 230 2.94 -8.49 24.46
N ALA A 231 2.56 -9.16 25.55
CA ALA A 231 2.78 -8.69 26.92
C ALA A 231 4.26 -8.54 27.31
N ARG A 232 5.16 -9.25 26.64
CA ARG A 232 6.62 -9.12 26.84
C ARG A 232 7.25 -7.94 26.08
N GLN A 233 6.50 -7.28 25.19
CA GLN A 233 7.01 -6.12 24.47
C GLN A 233 6.98 -4.87 25.32
N THR A 234 7.95 -3.99 25.12
CA THR A 234 8.02 -2.72 25.84
C THR A 234 7.26 -1.62 25.12
N SER A 235 6.64 -0.72 25.87
CA SER A 235 6.09 0.51 25.34
C SER A 235 7.19 1.53 25.03
N LYS A 236 7.00 2.39 24.03
CA LYS A 236 7.92 3.48 23.69
C LYS A 236 7.31 4.80 24.18
N LYS A 237 7.99 5.48 25.09
CA LYS A 237 7.58 6.78 25.61
C LYS A 237 7.64 7.84 24.50
N GLY A 238 6.63 8.72 24.44
CA GLY A 238 6.56 9.81 23.47
C GLY A 238 6.22 9.37 22.04
N GLU A 239 5.86 8.10 21.83
CA GLU A 239 5.45 7.60 20.53
C GLU A 239 4.06 8.13 20.16
N TRP A 240 3.92 8.70 18.96
CA TRP A 240 2.62 9.10 18.44
C TRP A 240 1.84 7.86 17.97
N ARG A 241 0.62 7.70 18.45
CA ARG A 241 -0.22 6.53 18.20
C ARG A 241 -1.60 6.99 17.77
N GLY A 242 -1.81 7.02 16.46
CA GLY A 242 -3.06 7.47 15.86
C GLY A 242 -4.00 6.34 15.51
N PHE A 243 -5.27 6.68 15.38
CA PHE A 243 -6.30 5.76 14.92
C PHE A 243 -7.26 6.46 13.95
N TRP A 244 -7.41 5.95 12.73
CA TRP A 244 -8.46 6.38 11.82
C TRP A 244 -9.81 5.86 12.30
N CYS A 245 -10.78 6.74 12.40
CA CYS A 245 -12.16 6.41 12.74
C CYS A 245 -13.08 6.72 11.56
N HIS A 246 -13.46 5.68 10.80
CA HIS A 246 -14.28 5.85 9.60
C HIS A 246 -15.74 6.20 9.91
N ASN A 247 -16.25 5.79 11.07
CA ASN A 247 -17.61 6.11 11.47
C ASN A 247 -17.65 7.52 12.08
N TYR A 248 -18.44 8.40 11.48
CA TYR A 248 -18.63 9.80 11.93
C TYR A 248 -19.20 9.96 13.34
N ARG A 249 -19.62 8.88 13.99
CA ARG A 249 -20.12 8.85 15.38
C ARG A 249 -19.12 8.25 16.38
N GLY A 250 -17.93 7.88 15.94
CA GLY A 250 -17.00 7.09 16.73
C GLY A 250 -17.30 5.59 16.68
N LEU A 251 -17.14 4.89 17.78
CA LEU A 251 -17.43 3.46 17.87
C LEU A 251 -18.91 3.16 17.61
N SER A 252 -19.19 2.00 17.03
CA SER A 252 -20.55 1.50 16.79
C SER A 252 -21.21 1.01 18.09
N GLY A 253 -22.49 0.59 18.00
CA GLY A 253 -23.21 0.00 19.14
C GLY A 253 -23.73 1.01 20.16
N GLY A 254 -24.09 2.23 19.72
CA GLY A 254 -24.68 3.26 20.60
C GLY A 254 -23.66 4.03 21.44
N LYS A 255 -22.35 3.81 21.23
CA LYS A 255 -21.28 4.54 21.92
C LYS A 255 -21.16 5.97 21.41
N THR A 256 -20.62 6.84 22.26
CA THR A 256 -20.39 8.26 21.98
C THR A 256 -18.93 8.54 21.60
N TRP A 257 -18.63 9.78 21.21
CA TRP A 257 -17.24 10.24 21.07
C TRP A 257 -16.47 10.19 22.40
N ASP A 258 -17.15 10.44 23.53
CA ASP A 258 -16.54 10.33 24.87
C ASP A 258 -16.07 8.88 25.13
N ASP A 259 -16.92 7.88 24.85
CA ASP A 259 -16.55 6.46 24.98
C ASP A 259 -15.42 6.06 24.03
N THR A 260 -15.45 6.61 22.82
CA THR A 260 -14.46 6.32 21.78
C THR A 260 -13.07 6.83 22.17
N VAL A 261 -12.98 8.10 22.54
CA VAL A 261 -11.69 8.73 22.88
C VAL A 261 -11.16 8.20 24.21
N ARG A 262 -12.06 7.93 25.17
CA ARG A 262 -11.70 7.26 26.44
C ARG A 262 -11.07 5.89 26.19
N LEU A 263 -11.68 5.05 25.36
CA LEU A 263 -11.10 3.74 24.98
C LEU A 263 -9.71 3.87 24.38
N LEU A 264 -9.51 4.81 23.47
CA LEU A 264 -8.19 5.07 22.87
C LEU A 264 -7.16 5.45 23.95
N LYS A 265 -7.51 6.43 24.80
CA LYS A 265 -6.62 6.89 25.88
C LYS A 265 -6.26 5.80 26.86
N GLU A 266 -7.24 5.03 27.34
CA GLU A 266 -7.05 3.92 28.27
C GLU A 266 -6.16 2.81 27.70
N ASN A 267 -6.04 2.72 26.37
CA ASN A 267 -5.19 1.75 25.68
C ASN A 267 -3.90 2.35 25.11
N GLY A 268 -3.52 3.55 25.57
CA GLY A 268 -2.24 4.19 25.28
C GLY A 268 -2.15 4.86 23.90
N PHE A 269 -3.28 5.16 23.26
CA PHE A 269 -3.34 5.96 22.04
C PHE A 269 -3.53 7.43 22.37
N ASN A 270 -2.95 8.32 21.56
CA ASN A 270 -2.88 9.75 21.83
C ASN A 270 -3.37 10.63 20.66
N ALA A 271 -3.84 10.02 19.56
CA ALA A 271 -4.44 10.75 18.45
C ALA A 271 -5.60 9.96 17.81
N VAL A 272 -6.64 10.68 17.37
CA VAL A 272 -7.75 10.14 16.58
C VAL A 272 -7.93 10.94 15.29
N LEU A 273 -8.21 10.23 14.19
CA LEU A 273 -8.47 10.80 12.87
C LEU A 273 -9.93 10.53 12.47
N PRO A 274 -10.91 11.35 12.94
CA PRO A 274 -12.32 11.13 12.67
C PRO A 274 -12.67 11.53 11.24
N ASN A 275 -13.39 10.66 10.50
CA ASN A 275 -13.92 10.97 9.17
C ASN A 275 -15.20 11.78 9.29
N LEU A 276 -15.09 13.10 9.30
CA LEU A 276 -16.21 14.02 9.52
C LEU A 276 -16.55 14.87 8.28
N ALA A 277 -15.75 14.79 7.22
CA ALA A 277 -15.99 15.52 5.98
C ALA A 277 -15.66 14.67 4.74
N TRP A 278 -16.46 14.89 3.71
CA TRP A 278 -16.27 14.41 2.33
C TRP A 278 -16.45 15.61 1.39
N ALA A 279 -15.96 15.54 0.16
CA ALA A 279 -16.14 16.63 -0.82
C ALA A 279 -17.59 17.11 -1.02
N GLY A 280 -18.56 16.29 -0.68
CA GLY A 280 -19.99 16.58 -0.82
C GLY A 280 -20.81 16.67 0.47
N THR A 281 -20.20 16.45 1.66
CA THR A 281 -20.99 16.32 2.90
C THR A 281 -20.14 16.57 4.14
N ALA A 282 -20.67 17.32 5.11
CA ALA A 282 -20.13 17.50 6.46
C ALA A 282 -21.01 16.83 7.53
N PHE A 283 -20.41 16.22 8.57
CA PHE A 283 -21.10 15.71 9.75
C PHE A 283 -21.02 16.67 10.96
N TYR A 284 -20.90 17.96 10.64
CA TYR A 284 -20.92 19.09 11.57
C TYR A 284 -21.61 20.28 10.88
N PRO A 285 -22.07 21.30 11.59
CA PRO A 285 -22.56 22.54 10.99
C PRO A 285 -21.45 23.20 10.15
N SER A 286 -21.62 23.24 8.84
CA SER A 286 -20.65 23.76 7.87
C SER A 286 -21.26 24.88 7.03
N ASP A 287 -20.48 25.95 6.81
CA ASP A 287 -20.82 27.06 5.89
C ASP A 287 -20.26 26.80 4.48
N VAL A 288 -19.50 25.72 4.30
CA VAL A 288 -18.79 25.39 3.05
C VAL A 288 -19.37 24.17 2.36
N LEU A 289 -19.65 23.12 3.12
CA LEU A 289 -20.13 21.84 2.60
C LEU A 289 -21.60 21.62 2.96
N PRO A 290 -22.38 20.91 2.14
CA PRO A 290 -23.71 20.45 2.51
C PRO A 290 -23.66 19.65 3.81
N VAL A 291 -24.48 20.03 4.79
CA VAL A 291 -24.56 19.33 6.07
C VAL A 291 -25.40 18.07 5.91
N ALA A 292 -24.90 16.94 6.39
CA ALA A 292 -25.63 15.67 6.37
C ALA A 292 -26.95 15.79 7.16
N PRO A 293 -28.12 15.38 6.63
CA PRO A 293 -29.40 15.50 7.31
C PRO A 293 -29.43 14.84 8.69
N VAL A 294 -28.59 13.86 8.91
CA VAL A 294 -28.49 13.17 10.21
C VAL A 294 -27.99 14.09 11.33
N VAL A 295 -27.22 15.13 11.01
CA VAL A 295 -26.67 16.10 11.98
C VAL A 295 -27.79 16.78 12.78
N ALA A 296 -28.94 17.03 12.15
CA ALA A 296 -30.13 17.57 12.86
C ALA A 296 -30.62 16.66 14.01
N LYS A 297 -30.35 15.34 13.92
CA LYS A 297 -30.76 14.37 14.93
C LYS A 297 -29.68 14.03 15.95
N ILE A 298 -28.43 14.00 15.51
CA ILE A 298 -27.29 13.52 16.32
C ILE A 298 -26.40 14.65 16.82
N GLY A 299 -26.62 15.89 16.38
CA GLY A 299 -25.83 17.06 16.73
C GLY A 299 -24.48 17.18 16.00
N ASP A 300 -23.71 18.17 16.39
CA ASP A 300 -22.40 18.49 15.86
C ASP A 300 -21.37 17.41 16.29
N GLN A 301 -21.00 16.54 15.37
CA GLN A 301 -20.08 15.44 15.65
C GLN A 301 -18.63 15.91 15.80
N LEU A 302 -18.26 17.04 15.17
CA LEU A 302 -16.93 17.63 15.34
C LEU A 302 -16.79 18.22 16.76
N ALA A 303 -17.76 18.98 17.21
CA ALA A 303 -17.76 19.53 18.57
C ALA A 303 -17.75 18.44 19.64
N ALA A 304 -18.51 17.36 19.45
CA ALA A 304 -18.54 16.21 20.36
C ALA A 304 -17.18 15.51 20.42
N CYS A 305 -16.55 15.26 19.26
CA CYS A 305 -15.22 14.66 19.18
C CYS A 305 -14.16 15.55 19.86
N LEU A 306 -14.13 16.84 19.54
CA LEU A 306 -13.19 17.80 20.13
C LEU A 306 -13.33 17.92 21.65
N SER A 307 -14.56 17.92 22.16
CA SER A 307 -14.82 17.93 23.60
C SER A 307 -14.21 16.70 24.28
N ALA A 308 -14.42 15.51 23.71
CA ALA A 308 -13.83 14.27 24.23
C ALA A 308 -12.30 14.30 24.14
N CYS A 309 -11.74 14.76 23.02
CA CYS A 309 -10.30 14.84 22.81
C CYS A 309 -9.61 15.76 23.85
N ARG A 310 -10.18 16.93 24.11
CA ARG A 310 -9.69 17.86 25.15
C ARG A 310 -9.78 17.24 26.55
N LYS A 311 -10.89 16.57 26.87
CA LYS A 311 -11.10 15.92 28.16
C LYS A 311 -10.04 14.87 28.48
N TYR A 312 -9.65 14.08 27.48
CA TYR A 312 -8.72 12.97 27.67
C TYR A 312 -7.28 13.25 27.23
N GLY A 313 -6.98 14.43 26.67
CA GLY A 313 -5.66 14.79 26.15
C GLY A 313 -5.25 13.90 24.97
N VAL A 314 -6.14 13.79 23.97
CA VAL A 314 -5.94 13.06 22.71
C VAL A 314 -6.02 14.06 21.57
N GLU A 315 -5.06 14.04 20.63
CA GLU A 315 -5.09 14.90 19.45
C GLU A 315 -6.23 14.53 18.49
N CYS A 316 -6.86 15.54 17.89
CA CYS A 316 -7.91 15.40 16.89
C CYS A 316 -7.43 15.90 15.52
N HIS A 317 -7.18 14.99 14.60
CA HIS A 317 -6.81 15.29 13.23
C HIS A 317 -7.97 14.95 12.28
N VAL A 318 -8.76 15.93 11.88
CA VAL A 318 -9.99 15.65 11.12
C VAL A 318 -9.65 15.12 9.73
N TRP A 319 -10.11 13.90 9.46
CA TRP A 319 -9.99 13.22 8.20
C TRP A 319 -11.05 13.70 7.21
N ASN A 320 -10.63 14.39 6.15
CA ASN A 320 -11.47 14.84 5.06
C ASN A 320 -11.16 14.04 3.78
N ILE A 321 -12.19 13.46 3.18
CA ILE A 321 -12.08 12.73 1.92
C ILE A 321 -12.23 13.69 0.74
N CYS A 322 -11.15 13.86 -0.02
CA CYS A 322 -11.05 14.77 -1.15
C CYS A 322 -11.70 14.20 -2.42
N TRP A 323 -12.31 15.06 -3.21
CA TRP A 323 -12.84 14.78 -4.54
C TRP A 323 -13.99 13.77 -4.61
N ASN A 324 -14.16 12.90 -3.64
CA ASN A 324 -15.24 11.92 -3.58
C ASN A 324 -16.41 12.50 -2.79
N LEU A 325 -17.60 12.52 -3.39
CA LEU A 325 -18.80 13.09 -2.78
C LEU A 325 -19.39 12.21 -1.67
N GLY A 326 -18.95 10.95 -1.58
CA GLY A 326 -19.41 10.00 -0.58
C GLY A 326 -20.81 9.43 -0.83
N HIS A 327 -21.23 8.58 0.10
CA HIS A 327 -22.55 7.92 0.03
C HIS A 327 -23.71 8.83 0.45
N HIS A 328 -23.41 9.98 1.04
CA HIS A 328 -24.40 10.92 1.55
C HIS A 328 -24.76 12.02 0.56
N ALA A 329 -24.02 12.14 -0.56
CA ALA A 329 -24.36 13.05 -1.64
C ALA A 329 -25.63 12.59 -2.35
N THR A 330 -26.58 13.50 -2.55
CA THR A 330 -27.84 13.21 -3.21
C THR A 330 -27.68 13.07 -4.72
N LYS A 331 -28.60 12.34 -5.36
CA LYS A 331 -28.64 12.26 -6.83
C LYS A 331 -28.80 13.65 -7.48
N ALA A 332 -29.60 14.53 -6.89
CA ALA A 332 -29.80 15.90 -7.36
C ALA A 332 -28.50 16.72 -7.30
N GLN A 333 -27.76 16.62 -6.20
CA GLN A 333 -26.45 17.25 -6.03
C GLN A 333 -25.45 16.77 -7.10
N MET A 334 -25.36 15.46 -7.28
CA MET A 334 -24.47 14.88 -8.31
C MET A 334 -24.86 15.29 -9.73
N ALA A 335 -26.18 15.36 -10.03
CA ALA A 335 -26.68 15.82 -11.33
C ALA A 335 -26.33 17.28 -11.60
N ALA A 336 -26.54 18.17 -10.62
CA ALA A 336 -26.21 19.60 -10.72
C ALA A 336 -24.69 19.81 -10.95
N LEU A 337 -23.83 19.10 -10.22
CA LEU A 337 -22.37 19.15 -10.39
C LEU A 337 -21.95 18.63 -11.76
N SER A 338 -22.58 17.57 -12.26
CA SER A 338 -22.32 17.03 -13.59
C SER A 338 -22.73 18.01 -14.70
N ALA A 339 -23.92 18.63 -14.59
CA ALA A 339 -24.40 19.64 -15.53
C ALA A 339 -23.46 20.87 -15.57
N ALA A 340 -22.86 21.23 -14.44
CA ALA A 340 -21.86 22.29 -14.33
C ALA A 340 -20.45 21.88 -14.81
N GLY A 341 -20.25 20.67 -15.37
CA GLY A 341 -18.95 20.17 -15.82
C GLY A 341 -17.92 19.92 -14.71
N ARG A 342 -18.39 19.78 -13.46
CA ARG A 342 -17.55 19.68 -12.26
C ARG A 342 -17.18 18.24 -11.87
N THR A 343 -17.77 17.23 -12.51
CA THR A 343 -17.54 15.82 -12.20
C THR A 343 -16.55 15.17 -13.17
N GLN A 344 -16.01 14.01 -12.77
CA GLN A 344 -15.05 13.29 -13.60
C GLN A 344 -15.73 12.51 -14.72
N VAL A 345 -14.96 12.29 -15.80
CA VAL A 345 -15.29 11.40 -16.91
C VAL A 345 -14.11 10.47 -17.14
N ARG A 346 -14.37 9.19 -17.37
CA ARG A 346 -13.34 8.22 -17.69
C ARG A 346 -12.83 8.37 -19.12
N TYR A 347 -11.71 7.71 -19.40
CA TYR A 347 -11.12 7.63 -20.74
C TYR A 347 -12.10 7.07 -21.81
N ASP A 348 -12.95 6.12 -21.43
CA ASP A 348 -13.97 5.51 -22.28
C ASP A 348 -15.25 6.36 -22.42
N GLY A 349 -15.27 7.58 -21.89
CA GLY A 349 -16.43 8.47 -21.90
C GLY A 349 -17.43 8.25 -20.76
N THR A 350 -17.23 7.25 -19.91
CA THR A 350 -18.16 6.96 -18.79
C THR A 350 -18.12 8.06 -17.74
N ALA A 351 -19.27 8.68 -17.45
CA ALA A 351 -19.41 9.69 -16.42
C ALA A 351 -19.21 9.11 -15.01
N ARG A 352 -18.59 9.90 -14.13
CA ARG A 352 -18.35 9.57 -12.71
C ARG A 352 -18.92 10.67 -11.81
N PRO A 353 -20.25 10.76 -11.68
CA PRO A 353 -20.93 11.87 -10.99
C PRO A 353 -20.61 11.94 -9.49
N GLY A 354 -20.15 10.86 -8.86
CA GLY A 354 -19.72 10.84 -7.46
C GLY A 354 -18.29 11.34 -7.22
N TRP A 355 -17.60 11.86 -8.25
CA TRP A 355 -16.23 12.33 -8.14
C TRP A 355 -16.06 13.72 -8.75
N LEU A 356 -15.57 14.68 -7.99
CA LEU A 356 -15.22 16.02 -8.45
C LEU A 356 -13.94 15.98 -9.30
N CYS A 357 -13.94 16.77 -10.39
CA CYS A 357 -12.76 16.92 -11.24
C CYS A 357 -11.69 17.78 -10.54
N PRO A 358 -10.47 17.26 -10.26
CA PRO A 358 -9.43 18.01 -9.56
C PRO A 358 -8.92 19.25 -10.31
N SER A 359 -9.02 19.28 -11.65
CA SER A 359 -8.59 20.43 -12.44
C SER A 359 -9.62 21.56 -12.48
N HIS A 360 -10.85 21.35 -11.97
CA HIS A 360 -11.89 22.39 -12.00
C HIS A 360 -11.64 23.43 -10.90
N PRO A 361 -11.55 24.75 -11.22
CA PRO A 361 -11.17 25.78 -10.25
C PRO A 361 -12.13 25.89 -9.06
N ASP A 362 -13.45 25.77 -9.29
CA ASP A 362 -14.43 25.84 -8.20
C ASP A 362 -14.36 24.62 -7.27
N ASN A 363 -13.94 23.45 -7.78
CA ASN A 363 -13.73 22.28 -6.94
C ASN A 363 -12.49 22.46 -6.06
N LEU A 364 -11.41 22.97 -6.64
CA LEU A 364 -10.19 23.31 -5.90
C LEU A 364 -10.49 24.34 -4.80
N ALA A 365 -11.24 25.39 -5.12
CA ALA A 365 -11.63 26.42 -4.16
C ALA A 365 -12.54 25.88 -3.07
N LEU A 366 -13.49 24.98 -3.38
CA LEU A 366 -14.37 24.31 -2.43
C LEU A 366 -13.56 23.49 -1.43
N GLU A 367 -12.67 22.63 -1.92
CA GLU A 367 -11.83 21.76 -1.08
C GLU A 367 -10.92 22.59 -0.17
N ILE A 368 -10.25 23.62 -0.69
CA ILE A 368 -9.40 24.50 0.15
C ILE A 368 -10.24 25.14 1.26
N ARG A 369 -11.42 25.68 0.96
CA ARG A 369 -12.28 26.30 1.98
C ARG A 369 -12.75 25.29 3.03
N SER A 370 -13.07 24.06 2.63
CA SER A 370 -13.46 22.99 3.55
C SER A 370 -12.35 22.68 4.58
N PHE A 371 -11.11 22.54 4.13
CA PHE A 371 -9.97 22.32 5.03
C PHE A 371 -9.71 23.53 5.95
N LEU A 372 -9.81 24.74 5.45
CA LEU A 372 -9.64 25.95 6.26
C LEU A 372 -10.76 26.15 7.28
N GLU A 373 -11.99 25.76 6.95
CA GLU A 373 -13.11 25.75 7.91
C GLU A 373 -12.80 24.81 9.07
N LEU A 374 -12.39 23.56 8.77
CA LEU A 374 -12.00 22.58 9.79
C LEU A 374 -10.86 23.10 10.69
N ALA A 375 -9.81 23.66 10.08
CA ALA A 375 -8.67 24.20 10.82
C ALA A 375 -9.07 25.30 11.82
N ARG A 376 -10.06 26.15 11.48
CA ARG A 376 -10.57 27.21 12.37
C ARG A 376 -11.44 26.69 13.52
N ARG A 377 -11.84 25.43 13.51
CA ARG A 377 -12.67 24.81 14.57
C ARG A 377 -11.87 24.39 15.80
N GLY A 378 -10.56 24.63 15.84
CA GLY A 378 -9.69 24.29 16.97
C GLY A 378 -9.32 22.81 17.02
N VAL A 379 -9.11 22.21 15.87
CA VAL A 379 -8.55 20.87 15.68
C VAL A 379 -7.03 20.91 15.82
N ASP A 380 -6.41 19.81 16.22
CA ASP A 380 -4.93 19.69 16.25
C ASP A 380 -4.35 19.50 14.85
N GLY A 381 -5.15 19.01 13.90
CA GLY A 381 -4.73 18.88 12.52
C GLY A 381 -5.87 18.59 11.55
N VAL A 382 -5.54 18.75 10.27
CA VAL A 382 -6.36 18.32 9.13
C VAL A 382 -5.64 17.23 8.36
N HIS A 383 -6.38 16.24 7.91
CA HIS A 383 -5.83 15.03 7.30
C HIS A 383 -6.49 14.76 5.95
N PHE A 384 -5.67 14.83 4.88
CA PHE A 384 -6.12 14.50 3.53
C PHE A 384 -6.28 12.98 3.35
N ASP A 385 -7.35 12.58 2.69
CA ASP A 385 -7.46 11.26 2.09
C ASP A 385 -8.14 11.38 0.73
N TYR A 386 -8.02 10.35 -0.10
CA TYR A 386 -8.45 10.40 -1.51
C TYR A 386 -7.85 11.57 -2.30
N ILE A 387 -6.75 12.13 -1.82
CA ILE A 387 -5.99 13.21 -2.46
C ILE A 387 -5.28 12.68 -3.71
N ARG A 388 -6.06 12.30 -4.72
CA ARG A 388 -5.64 11.59 -5.92
C ARG A 388 -6.75 11.44 -6.94
N TYR A 389 -6.40 11.04 -8.16
CA TYR A 389 -7.38 10.47 -9.09
C TYR A 389 -7.70 9.02 -8.70
N PRO A 390 -8.87 8.47 -9.10
CA PRO A 390 -9.20 7.07 -8.85
C PRO A 390 -8.19 6.09 -9.47
N ASP A 391 -7.80 6.34 -10.72
CA ASP A 391 -6.83 5.56 -11.50
C ASP A 391 -6.35 6.33 -12.74
N GLU A 392 -5.58 5.71 -13.62
CA GLU A 392 -5.08 6.31 -14.86
C GLU A 392 -6.17 6.62 -15.90
N SER A 393 -7.36 6.04 -15.77
CA SER A 393 -8.47 6.30 -16.68
C SER A 393 -9.25 7.59 -16.34
N HIS A 394 -8.83 8.37 -15.35
CA HIS A 394 -9.45 9.61 -14.88
C HIS A 394 -8.47 10.79 -14.89
N CYS A 395 -8.92 12.06 -15.08
CA CYS A 395 -10.21 12.54 -15.55
C CYS A 395 -10.06 13.04 -17.00
N PHE A 396 -10.95 12.61 -17.89
CA PHE A 396 -10.95 12.98 -19.31
C PHE A 396 -12.19 13.81 -19.69
N CYS A 397 -12.73 14.62 -18.78
CA CYS A 397 -13.85 15.52 -19.07
C CYS A 397 -13.42 16.64 -20.04
N ALA A 398 -14.40 17.26 -20.70
CA ALA A 398 -14.16 18.36 -21.64
C ALA A 398 -13.36 19.51 -21.00
N GLY A 399 -13.66 19.88 -19.75
CA GLY A 399 -12.92 20.90 -19.01
C GLY A 399 -11.45 20.52 -18.75
N CYS A 400 -11.13 19.24 -18.55
CA CYS A 400 -9.73 18.80 -18.47
C CYS A 400 -9.01 19.00 -19.81
N ARG A 401 -9.65 18.66 -20.94
CA ARG A 401 -9.09 18.90 -22.27
C ARG A 401 -8.74 20.37 -22.46
N THR A 402 -9.74 21.25 -22.29
CA THR A 402 -9.56 22.71 -22.50
C THR A 402 -8.44 23.29 -21.63
N ARG A 403 -8.39 22.93 -20.32
CA ARG A 403 -7.36 23.43 -19.40
C ARG A 403 -5.98 22.87 -19.73
N PHE A 404 -5.90 21.61 -20.13
CA PHE A 404 -4.66 20.99 -20.55
C PHE A 404 -4.10 21.60 -21.84
N GLU A 405 -4.95 21.75 -22.87
CA GLU A 405 -4.58 22.41 -24.14
C GLU A 405 -4.09 23.83 -23.88
N ALA A 406 -4.80 24.61 -23.05
CA ALA A 406 -4.40 25.98 -22.71
C ALA A 406 -3.07 26.04 -21.94
N GLN A 407 -2.85 25.15 -20.97
CA GLN A 407 -1.64 25.15 -20.14
C GLN A 407 -0.37 24.82 -20.94
N TYR A 408 -0.46 23.95 -21.94
CA TYR A 408 0.70 23.49 -22.70
C TYR A 408 0.78 24.00 -24.13
N GLY A 409 -0.14 24.90 -24.54
CA GLY A 409 -0.20 25.44 -25.89
C GLY A 409 -0.44 24.34 -26.94
N LEU A 410 -1.31 23.40 -26.65
CA LEU A 410 -1.63 22.25 -27.51
C LEU A 410 -2.99 22.41 -28.17
N ALA A 411 -3.16 21.74 -29.33
CA ALA A 411 -4.45 21.53 -29.98
C ALA A 411 -4.56 20.01 -30.27
N LEU A 412 -5.28 19.28 -29.44
CA LEU A 412 -5.39 17.83 -29.58
C LEU A 412 -6.46 17.48 -30.62
N THR A 413 -6.04 16.82 -31.69
CA THR A 413 -6.93 16.42 -32.80
C THR A 413 -7.64 15.09 -32.54
N ASN A 414 -7.07 14.24 -31.71
CA ASN A 414 -7.61 12.91 -31.38
C ASN A 414 -7.71 12.71 -29.87
N TRP A 415 -8.65 13.41 -29.23
CA TRP A 415 -8.95 13.30 -27.81
C TRP A 415 -9.91 12.13 -27.53
N PRO A 416 -9.69 11.32 -26.48
CA PRO A 416 -8.54 11.31 -25.54
C PRO A 416 -7.38 10.39 -25.98
N ALA A 417 -7.47 9.75 -27.14
CA ALA A 417 -6.54 8.71 -27.59
C ALA A 417 -5.09 9.22 -27.68
N GLN A 418 -4.90 10.47 -28.16
CA GLN A 418 -3.57 11.07 -28.32
C GLN A 418 -2.79 11.16 -27.00
N VAL A 419 -3.47 11.33 -25.88
CA VAL A 419 -2.85 11.34 -24.52
C VAL A 419 -2.12 10.03 -24.21
N ARG A 420 -2.58 8.89 -24.74
CA ARG A 420 -1.95 7.58 -24.52
C ARG A 420 -1.00 7.17 -25.64
N GLN A 421 -1.26 7.62 -26.85
CA GLN A 421 -0.53 7.21 -28.06
C GLN A 421 0.72 8.04 -28.31
N ASP A 422 0.70 9.33 -27.96
CA ASP A 422 1.83 10.24 -28.12
C ASP A 422 2.64 10.34 -26.81
N PRO A 423 3.92 9.90 -26.77
CA PRO A 423 4.73 9.92 -25.57
C PRO A 423 4.94 11.34 -24.99
N ALA A 424 5.06 12.36 -25.84
CA ALA A 424 5.27 13.75 -25.40
C ALA A 424 3.98 14.32 -24.77
N VAL A 425 2.83 14.05 -25.37
CA VAL A 425 1.52 14.42 -24.80
C VAL A 425 1.27 13.65 -23.50
N LYS A 426 1.60 12.37 -23.46
CA LYS A 426 1.47 11.53 -22.25
C LYS A 426 2.30 12.05 -21.08
N ALA A 427 3.53 12.51 -21.32
CA ALA A 427 4.38 13.10 -20.28
C ALA A 427 3.76 14.38 -19.71
N LYS A 428 3.31 15.31 -20.58
CA LYS A 428 2.62 16.54 -20.16
C LYS A 428 1.30 16.27 -19.44
N TRP A 429 0.54 15.24 -19.87
CA TRP A 429 -0.69 14.83 -19.19
C TRP A 429 -0.45 14.29 -17.78
N ARG A 430 0.61 13.52 -17.60
CA ARG A 430 1.03 13.07 -16.28
C ARG A 430 1.35 14.26 -15.37
N GLU A 431 2.13 15.21 -15.86
CA GLU A 431 2.48 16.44 -15.14
C GLU A 431 1.24 17.26 -14.78
N PHE A 432 0.32 17.46 -15.74
CA PHE A 432 -0.96 18.14 -15.51
C PHE A 432 -1.75 17.51 -14.36
N ARG A 433 -1.86 16.19 -14.33
CA ARG A 433 -2.57 15.48 -13.26
C ARG A 433 -1.88 15.64 -11.91
N ILE A 434 -0.57 15.54 -11.84
CA ILE A 434 0.22 15.76 -10.61
C ILE A 434 0.01 17.19 -10.11
N THR A 435 0.10 18.17 -10.99
CA THR A 435 -0.07 19.59 -10.64
C THR A 435 -1.45 19.88 -10.07
N ASN A 436 -2.52 19.31 -10.64
CA ASN A 436 -3.88 19.51 -10.15
C ASN A 436 -4.08 18.97 -8.71
N ILE A 437 -3.52 17.80 -8.41
CA ILE A 437 -3.61 17.24 -7.06
C ILE A 437 -2.74 18.04 -6.09
N THR A 438 -1.49 18.34 -6.47
CA THR A 438 -0.56 19.14 -5.67
C THR A 438 -1.10 20.53 -5.36
N ALA A 439 -1.88 21.14 -6.26
CA ALA A 439 -2.47 22.46 -6.06
C ALA A 439 -3.37 22.51 -4.80
N LEU A 440 -4.12 21.44 -4.51
CA LEU A 440 -4.93 21.37 -3.29
C LEU A 440 -4.04 21.28 -2.05
N VAL A 441 -3.08 20.36 -2.02
CA VAL A 441 -2.18 20.18 -0.87
C VAL A 441 -1.42 21.45 -0.58
N LYS A 442 -0.80 22.06 -1.60
CA LYS A 442 -0.10 23.35 -1.50
C LYS A 442 -1.02 24.46 -1.02
N GLY A 443 -2.22 24.57 -1.63
CA GLY A 443 -3.19 25.63 -1.33
C GLY A 443 -3.68 25.61 0.13
N VAL A 444 -3.88 24.44 0.71
CA VAL A 444 -4.25 24.26 2.13
C VAL A 444 -3.05 24.48 3.03
N ALA A 445 -1.93 23.76 2.78
CA ALA A 445 -0.75 23.81 3.64
C ALA A 445 -0.19 25.22 3.78
N THR A 446 -0.03 25.95 2.66
CA THR A 446 0.52 27.33 2.69
C THR A 446 -0.33 28.24 3.57
N ARG A 447 -1.67 28.12 3.54
CA ARG A 447 -2.54 28.97 4.36
C ARG A 447 -2.56 28.54 5.83
N ILE A 448 -2.62 27.25 6.10
CA ILE A 448 -2.64 26.74 7.47
C ILE A 448 -1.30 27.05 8.16
N HIS A 449 -0.17 26.76 7.56
CA HIS A 449 1.15 27.02 8.15
C HIS A 449 1.39 28.52 8.39
N LYS A 450 0.82 29.40 7.51
CA LYS A 450 0.92 30.83 7.68
C LYS A 450 -0.01 31.38 8.78
N ASP A 451 -1.30 31.01 8.70
CA ASP A 451 -2.35 31.67 9.47
C ASP A 451 -2.73 30.94 10.76
N MET A 452 -2.41 29.63 10.84
CA MET A 452 -2.76 28.73 11.95
C MET A 452 -1.61 27.73 12.23
N PRO A 453 -0.39 28.20 12.59
CA PRO A 453 0.82 27.37 12.64
C PRO A 453 0.76 26.25 13.69
N GLY A 454 -0.20 26.28 14.61
CA GLY A 454 -0.47 25.19 15.56
C GLY A 454 -1.22 24.00 14.97
N VAL A 455 -1.88 24.17 13.80
CA VAL A 455 -2.67 23.11 13.16
C VAL A 455 -1.78 22.32 12.19
N LYS A 456 -1.70 21.00 12.40
CA LYS A 456 -0.90 20.11 11.56
C LYS A 456 -1.62 19.75 10.26
N VAL A 457 -0.84 19.61 9.19
CA VAL A 457 -1.32 19.17 7.88
C VAL A 457 -0.74 17.80 7.56
N SER A 458 -1.58 16.82 7.29
CA SER A 458 -1.14 15.43 7.04
C SER A 458 -1.96 14.76 5.95
N ALA A 459 -1.48 13.61 5.45
CA ALA A 459 -2.16 12.90 4.38
C ALA A 459 -2.06 11.37 4.53
N ALA A 460 -3.17 10.68 4.23
CA ALA A 460 -3.15 9.27 3.87
C ALA A 460 -2.74 9.14 2.40
N VAL A 461 -1.73 8.32 2.13
CA VAL A 461 -1.16 8.15 0.79
C VAL A 461 -0.99 6.68 0.45
N PHE A 462 -0.91 6.36 -0.84
CA PHE A 462 -0.55 5.00 -1.25
C PHE A 462 0.93 4.72 -1.01
N GLN A 463 1.25 3.43 -0.89
CA GLN A 463 2.53 2.90 -0.44
C GLN A 463 3.73 3.30 -1.29
N ASN A 464 3.55 3.36 -2.62
CA ASN A 464 4.67 3.49 -3.56
C ASN A 464 4.80 4.91 -4.10
N PRO A 465 5.78 5.71 -3.62
CA PRO A 465 6.00 7.08 -4.06
C PRO A 465 6.52 7.20 -5.49
N GLU A 466 7.07 6.13 -6.08
CA GLU A 466 7.64 6.18 -7.43
C GLU A 466 6.56 6.01 -8.52
N THR A 467 5.59 5.13 -8.28
CA THR A 467 4.53 4.82 -9.27
C THR A 467 3.28 5.67 -9.11
N ASN A 468 2.94 6.09 -7.89
CA ASN A 468 1.73 6.83 -7.59
C ASN A 468 1.59 8.16 -8.34
N PRO A 469 2.67 8.97 -8.54
CA PRO A 469 2.56 10.19 -9.32
C PRO A 469 2.03 9.95 -10.73
N GLY A 470 2.51 8.90 -11.40
CA GLY A 470 2.03 8.54 -12.74
C GLY A 470 0.62 7.96 -12.75
N ALA A 471 0.35 7.03 -11.85
CA ALA A 471 -0.90 6.29 -11.82
C ALA A 471 -2.10 7.14 -11.38
N ILE A 472 -1.94 7.94 -10.33
CA ILE A 472 -3.04 8.62 -9.65
C ILE A 472 -2.80 10.12 -9.35
N GLY A 473 -1.68 10.67 -9.81
CA GLY A 473 -1.32 12.07 -9.57
C GLY A 473 -0.85 12.39 -8.14
N GLN A 474 -0.61 11.37 -7.31
CA GLN A 474 -0.26 11.53 -5.89
C GLN A 474 1.26 11.54 -5.71
N ASP A 475 1.89 12.71 -5.78
CA ASP A 475 3.32 12.90 -5.60
C ASP A 475 3.66 13.32 -4.16
N TRP A 476 3.41 12.42 -3.22
CA TRP A 476 3.58 12.73 -1.81
C TRP A 476 5.05 12.89 -1.39
N ALA A 477 6.01 12.31 -2.09
CA ALA A 477 7.42 12.55 -1.84
C ALA A 477 7.80 14.01 -2.12
N ASP A 478 7.29 14.59 -3.21
CA ASP A 478 7.48 16.01 -3.52
C ASP A 478 6.75 16.92 -2.52
N TRP A 479 5.55 16.56 -2.08
CA TRP A 479 4.84 17.33 -1.04
C TRP A 479 5.62 17.37 0.28
N CYS A 480 6.24 16.25 0.67
CA CYS A 480 7.10 16.16 1.85
C CYS A 480 8.39 17.00 1.67
N ARG A 481 9.04 16.92 0.51
CA ARG A 481 10.20 17.72 0.15
C ARG A 481 9.90 19.22 0.22
N ALA A 482 8.72 19.63 -0.28
CA ALA A 482 8.27 21.02 -0.27
C ALA A 482 7.80 21.52 1.10
N GLY A 483 7.74 20.66 2.12
CA GLY A 483 7.31 21.02 3.47
C GLY A 483 5.81 21.30 3.59
N TYR A 484 4.97 20.76 2.67
CA TYR A 484 3.52 20.92 2.76
C TYR A 484 2.88 20.05 3.82
N LEU A 485 3.50 18.92 4.18
CA LEU A 485 2.98 17.99 5.17
C LEU A 485 3.86 17.97 6.43
N ASP A 486 3.23 18.05 7.60
CA ASP A 486 3.89 17.83 8.90
C ASP A 486 4.18 16.34 9.11
N PHE A 487 3.24 15.49 8.73
CA PHE A 487 3.45 14.04 8.69
C PHE A 487 2.66 13.38 7.55
N VAL A 488 3.14 12.21 7.12
CA VAL A 488 2.51 11.40 6.09
C VAL A 488 2.23 10.00 6.61
N CYS A 489 1.04 9.46 6.27
CA CYS A 489 0.61 8.12 6.66
C CYS A 489 0.40 7.25 5.41
N PRO A 490 1.44 6.55 4.90
CA PRO A 490 1.22 5.56 3.85
C PRO A 490 0.30 4.45 4.33
N MET A 491 -0.67 4.08 3.49
CA MET A 491 -1.63 3.01 3.76
C MET A 491 -1.00 1.64 3.51
N ASP A 492 -0.12 1.23 4.42
CA ASP A 492 0.68 0.00 4.33
C ASP A 492 -0.13 -1.21 4.80
N TYR A 493 -1.24 -1.48 4.10
CA TYR A 493 -2.20 -2.51 4.43
C TYR A 493 -1.97 -3.80 3.61
N ASN A 494 -2.61 -4.90 4.04
CA ASN A 494 -2.68 -6.18 3.30
C ASN A 494 -1.37 -6.96 3.18
N TYR A 495 -0.44 -6.80 4.11
CA TYR A 495 0.74 -7.66 4.15
C TYR A 495 0.44 -8.99 4.83
N ASP A 496 1.08 -10.06 4.33
CA ASP A 496 0.96 -11.41 4.89
C ASP A 496 1.89 -11.59 6.11
N SER A 497 2.81 -10.65 6.36
CA SER A 497 3.74 -10.70 7.49
C SER A 497 4.27 -9.32 7.89
N PRO A 498 4.66 -9.14 9.16
CA PRO A 498 5.32 -7.91 9.61
C PRO A 498 6.66 -7.63 8.91
N VAL A 499 7.30 -8.67 8.39
CA VAL A 499 8.58 -8.57 7.66
C VAL A 499 8.40 -7.89 6.31
N ALA A 500 7.31 -8.19 5.60
CA ALA A 500 6.97 -7.50 4.36
C ALA A 500 6.64 -6.02 4.62
N PHE A 501 5.84 -5.73 5.63
CA PHE A 501 5.57 -4.37 6.08
C PHE A 501 6.86 -3.59 6.40
N LYS A 502 7.79 -4.20 7.16
CA LYS A 502 9.10 -3.63 7.47
C LYS A 502 9.86 -3.20 6.20
N GLY A 503 9.92 -4.06 5.18
CA GLY A 503 10.60 -3.75 3.92
C GLY A 503 10.08 -2.47 3.26
N VAL A 504 8.76 -2.32 3.21
CA VAL A 504 8.09 -1.14 2.65
C VAL A 504 8.34 0.12 3.47
N VAL A 505 8.21 0.04 4.79
CA VAL A 505 8.49 1.18 5.70
C VAL A 505 9.92 1.69 5.55
N PHE A 506 10.90 0.79 5.45
CA PHE A 506 12.29 1.18 5.22
C PHE A 506 12.52 1.80 3.85
N ALA A 507 11.82 1.34 2.80
CA ALA A 507 11.89 1.95 1.48
C ALA A 507 11.32 3.37 1.48
N GLN A 508 10.16 3.59 2.10
CA GLN A 508 9.54 4.90 2.26
C GLN A 508 10.43 5.87 3.07
N LYS A 509 11.02 5.39 4.17
CA LYS A 509 11.99 6.18 4.95
C LYS A 509 13.18 6.62 4.08
N ARG A 510 13.75 5.73 3.26
CA ARG A 510 14.83 6.09 2.34
C ARG A 510 14.39 7.10 1.29
N THR A 511 13.17 6.98 0.76
CA THR A 511 12.63 7.96 -0.19
C THR A 511 12.58 9.35 0.43
N LEU A 512 12.03 9.49 1.65
CA LEU A 512 11.95 10.78 2.33
C LEU A 512 13.34 11.34 2.65
N ALA A 513 14.27 10.52 3.11
CA ALA A 513 15.66 10.92 3.33
C ALA A 513 16.33 11.36 2.01
N GLY A 514 16.10 10.64 0.92
CA GLY A 514 16.67 10.95 -0.40
C GLY A 514 16.19 12.27 -0.99
N VAL A 515 14.99 12.73 -0.65
CA VAL A 515 14.46 14.04 -1.06
C VAL A 515 14.71 15.14 -0.02
N GLY A 516 15.39 14.84 1.10
CA GLY A 516 15.71 15.79 2.17
C GLY A 516 14.49 16.28 2.95
N ALA A 517 13.41 15.49 3.00
CA ALA A 517 12.17 15.87 3.68
C ALA A 517 12.33 15.86 5.21
N LYS A 518 11.73 16.85 5.88
CA LYS A 518 11.59 16.91 7.34
C LYS A 518 10.27 16.35 7.84
N THR A 519 9.36 16.02 6.94
CA THR A 519 8.05 15.43 7.22
C THR A 519 8.19 14.13 7.99
N LEU A 520 7.40 13.95 9.05
CA LEU A 520 7.38 12.71 9.82
C LEU A 520 6.68 11.60 9.05
N LEU A 521 7.28 10.41 9.04
CA LEU A 521 6.68 9.21 8.45
C LEU A 521 5.97 8.40 9.56
N ARG A 522 4.66 8.26 9.46
CA ARG A 522 3.81 7.51 10.41
C ARG A 522 3.01 6.44 9.66
N PRO A 523 3.61 5.28 9.40
CA PRO A 523 2.99 4.23 8.60
C PRO A 523 1.61 3.82 9.10
N GLY A 524 0.70 3.57 8.16
CA GLY A 524 -0.62 3.04 8.43
C GLY A 524 -0.60 1.53 8.62
N ILE A 525 -1.15 1.04 9.72
CA ILE A 525 -1.28 -0.38 10.06
C ILE A 525 -2.75 -0.79 9.89
N GLY A 526 -3.00 -1.78 9.04
CA GLY A 526 -4.37 -2.15 8.64
C GLY A 526 -4.98 -3.28 9.46
N LEU A 527 -5.61 -2.98 10.61
CA LEU A 527 -6.24 -3.97 11.49
C LEU A 527 -7.29 -4.86 10.82
N ASN A 528 -8.03 -4.32 9.85
CA ASN A 528 -9.11 -5.03 9.16
C ASN A 528 -8.69 -5.64 7.83
N CYS A 529 -7.42 -5.50 7.45
CA CYS A 529 -6.94 -5.80 6.12
C CYS A 529 -6.14 -7.12 6.03
N TRP A 530 -5.76 -7.73 7.16
CA TRP A 530 -4.98 -8.97 7.14
C TRP A 530 -5.79 -10.17 6.69
N PRO A 531 -5.20 -11.06 5.86
CA PRO A 531 -5.90 -12.24 5.35
C PRO A 531 -6.24 -13.24 6.44
N ASP A 532 -5.32 -13.51 7.36
CA ASP A 532 -5.49 -14.43 8.49
C ASP A 532 -5.80 -13.69 9.79
N ARG A 533 -7.07 -13.62 10.12
CA ARG A 533 -7.57 -12.95 11.32
C ARG A 533 -7.19 -13.62 12.63
N SER A 534 -6.73 -14.87 12.59
CA SER A 534 -6.28 -15.57 13.78
C SER A 534 -4.91 -15.12 14.29
N ARG A 535 -4.24 -14.24 13.52
CA ARG A 535 -2.91 -13.72 13.82
C ARG A 535 -2.88 -12.21 14.10
N ASP A 536 -4.04 -11.59 14.34
CA ASP A 536 -4.17 -10.12 14.49
C ASP A 536 -3.19 -9.52 15.49
N ILE A 537 -3.03 -10.14 16.64
CA ILE A 537 -2.12 -9.67 17.68
C ILE A 537 -0.67 -9.74 17.18
N ARG A 538 -0.29 -10.87 16.58
CA ARG A 538 1.07 -11.05 16.03
C ARG A 538 1.39 -10.03 14.95
N MET A 539 0.44 -9.77 14.06
CA MET A 539 0.58 -8.79 12.99
C MET A 539 0.69 -7.37 13.56
N ALA A 540 -0.27 -6.94 14.39
CA ALA A 540 -0.26 -5.59 14.97
C ALA A 540 1.03 -5.29 15.72
N VAL A 541 1.44 -6.18 16.61
CA VAL A 541 2.66 -6.01 17.41
C VAL A 541 3.90 -6.06 16.54
N GLY A 542 3.97 -6.98 15.58
CA GLY A 542 5.11 -7.10 14.67
C GLY A 542 5.29 -5.86 13.79
N GLU A 543 4.19 -5.26 13.30
CA GLU A 543 4.23 -4.03 12.50
C GLU A 543 4.60 -2.81 13.37
N ILE A 544 4.12 -2.71 14.63
CA ILE A 544 4.60 -1.70 15.58
C ILE A 544 6.12 -1.80 15.80
N LEU A 545 6.62 -3.04 16.01
CA LEU A 545 8.06 -3.25 16.20
C LEU A 545 8.87 -2.88 14.95
N ALA A 546 8.36 -3.14 13.75
CA ALA A 546 8.99 -2.73 12.49
C ALA A 546 9.09 -1.20 12.35
N VAL A 547 8.03 -0.46 12.75
CA VAL A 547 8.04 1.02 12.80
C VAL A 547 9.13 1.52 13.76
N ARG A 548 9.26 0.90 14.93
CA ARG A 548 10.26 1.26 15.94
C ARG A 548 11.68 0.94 15.49
N GLU A 549 11.88 -0.21 14.84
CA GLU A 549 13.17 -0.60 14.26
C GLU A 549 13.61 0.37 13.15
N ALA A 550 12.64 0.89 12.38
CA ALA A 550 12.91 1.95 11.43
C ALA A 550 13.26 3.31 12.09
N GLY A 551 13.16 3.43 13.41
CA GLY A 551 13.46 4.65 14.16
C GLY A 551 12.43 5.75 13.96
N LEU A 552 11.19 5.42 13.61
CA LEU A 552 10.10 6.37 13.40
C LEU A 552 9.47 6.79 14.73
N ASP A 553 8.76 7.94 14.71
CA ASP A 553 8.17 8.53 15.90
C ASP A 553 6.77 8.02 16.22
N GLY A 554 6.12 7.28 15.30
CA GLY A 554 4.77 6.78 15.51
C GLY A 554 4.17 6.06 14.31
N PHE A 555 2.89 5.68 14.47
CA PHE A 555 2.09 4.94 13.50
C PHE A 555 0.59 5.29 13.62
N CYS A 556 -0.19 4.91 12.62
CA CYS A 556 -1.64 5.10 12.62
C CYS A 556 -2.37 3.80 12.27
N PHE A 557 -3.28 3.35 13.12
CA PHE A 557 -4.09 2.16 12.84
C PHE A 557 -5.32 2.47 11.98
N PHE A 558 -5.63 1.60 11.03
CA PHE A 558 -6.87 1.58 10.24
C PHE A 558 -7.61 0.26 10.45
N ASP A 559 -8.90 0.22 10.88
CA ASP A 559 -9.68 1.35 11.35
C ASP A 559 -10.32 1.02 12.72
N LEU A 560 -10.81 2.04 13.40
CA LEU A 560 -11.46 1.91 14.71
C LEU A 560 -12.85 1.31 14.57
N GLY A 561 -13.02 0.08 15.05
CA GLY A 561 -14.27 -0.69 15.00
C GLY A 561 -14.22 -1.87 15.97
N ALA A 562 -15.16 -2.79 15.88
CA ALA A 562 -15.28 -3.94 16.79
C ALA A 562 -13.98 -4.77 16.94
N ARG A 563 -13.18 -4.83 15.89
CA ARG A 563 -11.88 -5.54 15.92
C ARG A 563 -10.86 -4.78 16.76
N ALA A 564 -10.82 -3.46 16.64
CA ALA A 564 -9.96 -2.62 17.47
C ALA A 564 -10.30 -2.81 18.96
N GLU A 565 -11.57 -2.86 19.32
CA GLU A 565 -12.01 -3.10 20.70
C GLU A 565 -11.46 -4.40 21.30
N ALA A 566 -11.30 -5.44 20.47
CA ALA A 566 -10.73 -6.73 20.91
C ALA A 566 -9.20 -6.72 20.98
N VAL A 567 -8.52 -5.93 20.16
CA VAL A 567 -7.06 -5.90 20.04
C VAL A 567 -6.42 -4.90 21.00
N LEU A 568 -7.02 -3.71 21.17
CA LEU A 568 -6.48 -2.61 21.98
C LEU A 568 -6.09 -3.03 23.41
N PRO A 569 -6.94 -3.74 24.19
CA PRO A 569 -6.57 -4.16 25.55
C PRO A 569 -5.35 -5.08 25.58
N VAL A 570 -5.14 -5.89 24.53
CA VAL A 570 -3.98 -6.77 24.43
C VAL A 570 -2.72 -5.97 24.13
N LEU A 571 -2.79 -4.99 23.21
CA LEU A 571 -1.66 -4.09 22.95
C LEU A 571 -1.26 -3.31 24.20
N HIS A 572 -2.23 -2.93 25.04
CA HIS A 572 -1.96 -2.21 26.28
C HIS A 572 -1.27 -3.06 27.35
N THR A 573 -1.26 -4.38 27.25
CA THR A 573 -0.46 -5.22 28.18
C THR A 573 1.05 -5.06 27.98
N GLY A 574 1.50 -4.55 26.82
CA GLY A 574 2.91 -4.41 26.46
C GLY A 574 3.20 -3.22 25.57
N PRO A 575 3.02 -3.32 24.23
CA PRO A 575 3.57 -2.34 23.28
C PRO A 575 2.97 -0.93 23.39
N THR A 576 1.76 -0.77 23.92
CA THR A 576 1.12 0.56 24.07
C THR A 576 0.86 0.97 25.53
N ARG A 577 1.38 0.20 26.50
CA ARG A 577 1.22 0.46 27.95
C ARG A 577 1.79 1.83 28.35
#